data_bff7f804d5e19174c795f65edf1b1655
#
_entry.id   bff7f804d5e19174c795f65edf1b1655
#
_cell.length_a   1.000
_cell.length_b   1.000
_cell.length_c   1.000
_cell.angle_alpha   90.00
_cell.angle_beta   90.00
_cell.angle_gamma   90.00
#
_symmetry.space_group_name_H-M   'P 1'
#
loop_
_entity.id
_entity.type
_entity.pdbx_description
1 polymer ?
#
loop_
_entity_poly.entity_id
_entity_poly.type
_entity_poly.pdbx_seq_one_letter_code
_entity_poly.pdbx_strand_id
1 'polypeptide(L)'
;MVSISSVFTETRTPAAQFMRELEAWGVPISLLIAPHIDGNWHLAKDADTRRFFECKIAAGDAFVLNGFDQAVQGRRAEFATLPAHEARLRLTGAVAQMERLGFSTPIFAPPRWRLSEGTLAVLPELGFTRALSTKGIHILNTNTLVQARNLSVGEGYGASRWWRSTITRSVERTARRGGVIRLSVSARNLVKTKEAKDVAAAVAVALELGAKPSTYVEV
;
A
#
# COMPACT_ATOMS: atom_id res chain seq x y z
N MET A 1 -9.76 -0.03 -5.22
CA MET A 1 -8.64 -0.63 -4.46
C MET A 1 -8.31 0.20 -3.25
N VAL A 2 -8.23 -0.42 -2.08
CA VAL A 2 -7.81 0.23 -0.83
C VAL A 2 -6.55 -0.45 -0.32
N SER A 3 -5.58 0.32 0.16
CA SER A 3 -4.34 -0.22 0.70
C SER A 3 -3.97 0.41 2.03
N ILE A 4 -3.40 -0.40 2.92
CA ILE A 4 -2.98 0.02 4.26
C ILE A 4 -1.50 -0.32 4.44
N SER A 5 -0.70 0.67 4.87
CA SER A 5 0.73 0.52 5.20
C SER A 5 0.98 0.73 6.69
N SER A 6 2.20 0.46 7.13
CA SER A 6 2.66 0.75 8.50
C SER A 6 1.80 0.08 9.59
N VAL A 7 1.40 -1.17 9.37
CA VAL A 7 0.74 -1.99 10.39
C VAL A 7 1.82 -2.70 11.22
N PHE A 8 1.88 -2.41 12.50
CA PHE A 8 2.82 -2.97 13.47
C PHE A 8 2.19 -2.91 14.87
N THR A 9 2.90 -3.28 15.91
CA THR A 9 2.38 -3.46 17.28
C THR A 9 1.38 -2.37 17.70
N GLU A 10 1.76 -1.09 17.58
CA GLU A 10 0.97 0.05 18.05
C GLU A 10 -0.21 0.41 17.13
N THR A 11 -0.11 0.06 15.85
CA THR A 11 -1.10 0.44 14.83
C THR A 11 -2.01 -0.71 14.39
N ARG A 12 -1.72 -1.94 14.82
CA ARG A 12 -2.48 -3.15 14.46
C ARG A 12 -3.95 -3.05 14.85
N THR A 13 -4.26 -2.62 16.09
CA THR A 13 -5.64 -2.52 16.56
C THR A 13 -6.47 -1.51 15.76
N PRO A 14 -6.05 -0.25 15.56
CA PRO A 14 -6.81 0.67 14.72
C PRO A 14 -6.90 0.22 13.25
N ALA A 15 -5.86 -0.42 12.71
CA ALA A 15 -5.93 -1.01 11.37
C ALA A 15 -6.99 -2.11 11.29
N ALA A 16 -7.02 -3.04 12.26
CA ALA A 16 -8.00 -4.10 12.32
C ALA A 16 -9.44 -3.59 12.47
N GLN A 17 -9.64 -2.50 13.21
CA GLN A 17 -10.97 -1.86 13.33
C GLN A 17 -11.43 -1.28 12.00
N PHE A 18 -10.57 -0.54 11.33
CA PHE A 18 -10.85 0.04 10.02
C PHE A 18 -11.09 -1.03 8.96
N MET A 19 -10.29 -2.10 8.94
CA MET A 19 -10.48 -3.21 8.00
C MET A 19 -11.83 -3.90 8.19
N ARG A 20 -12.28 -4.15 9.43
CA ARG A 20 -13.61 -4.71 9.68
C ARG A 20 -14.74 -3.84 9.14
N GLU A 21 -14.62 -2.51 9.21
CA GLU A 21 -15.59 -1.60 8.61
C GLU A 21 -15.67 -1.78 7.10
N LEU A 22 -14.54 -1.88 6.41
CA LEU A 22 -14.48 -2.08 4.97
C LEU A 22 -14.90 -3.50 4.55
N GLU A 23 -14.57 -4.51 5.34
CA GLU A 23 -15.02 -5.89 5.13
C GLU A 23 -16.56 -5.99 5.13
N ALA A 24 -17.23 -5.25 6.04
CA ALA A 24 -18.71 -5.19 6.07
C ALA A 24 -19.31 -4.60 4.79
N TRP A 25 -18.53 -3.88 3.99
CA TRP A 25 -18.91 -3.35 2.68
C TRP A 25 -18.41 -4.22 1.52
N GLY A 26 -17.81 -5.37 1.80
CA GLY A 26 -17.24 -6.27 0.79
C GLY A 26 -16.00 -5.70 0.09
N VAL A 27 -15.24 -4.82 0.76
CA VAL A 27 -14.05 -4.20 0.20
C VAL A 27 -12.79 -4.90 0.71
N PRO A 28 -12.10 -5.70 -0.13
CA PRO A 28 -10.84 -6.33 0.23
C PRO A 28 -9.72 -5.29 0.30
N ILE A 29 -8.71 -5.57 1.12
CA ILE A 29 -7.59 -4.67 1.39
C ILE A 29 -6.31 -5.21 0.76
N SER A 30 -5.46 -4.31 0.27
CA SER A 30 -4.08 -4.63 -0.07
C SER A 30 -3.17 -4.18 1.08
N LEU A 31 -2.63 -5.15 1.81
CA LEU A 31 -1.71 -4.91 2.93
C LEU A 31 -0.29 -4.67 2.41
N LEU A 32 0.23 -3.47 2.67
CA LEU A 32 1.58 -3.08 2.31
C LEU A 32 2.50 -3.41 3.47
N ILE A 33 3.24 -4.50 3.35
CA ILE A 33 4.04 -5.08 4.43
C ILE A 33 5.52 -4.97 4.10
N ALA A 34 6.31 -4.49 5.05
CA ALA A 34 7.77 -4.47 5.01
C ALA A 34 8.35 -5.33 6.15
N PRO A 35 9.54 -5.93 5.97
CA PRO A 35 10.19 -6.68 7.05
C PRO A 35 10.59 -5.79 8.24
N HIS A 36 10.86 -4.52 7.99
CA HIS A 36 11.24 -3.54 9.02
C HIS A 36 10.43 -2.24 8.89
N ILE A 37 10.30 -1.51 10.00
CA ILE A 37 9.73 -0.16 10.03
C ILE A 37 10.62 0.74 10.89
N ASP A 38 11.12 1.85 10.32
CA ASP A 38 11.96 2.87 10.97
C ASP A 38 13.23 2.30 11.64
N GLY A 39 13.77 1.19 11.15
CA GLY A 39 14.97 0.53 11.69
C GLY A 39 14.79 -0.08 13.08
N ASN A 40 13.68 0.13 13.75
CA ASN A 40 13.44 -0.27 15.14
C ASN A 40 12.47 -1.45 15.25
N TRP A 41 11.46 -1.52 14.42
CA TRP A 41 10.50 -2.61 14.45
C TRP A 41 10.83 -3.65 13.36
N HIS A 42 10.74 -4.92 13.73
CA HIS A 42 11.01 -6.06 12.87
C HIS A 42 9.81 -7.02 12.88
N LEU A 43 9.26 -7.35 11.73
CA LEU A 43 8.16 -8.31 11.61
C LEU A 43 8.54 -9.68 12.18
N ALA A 44 9.79 -10.09 12.01
CA ALA A 44 10.31 -11.35 12.55
C ALA A 44 10.19 -11.46 14.09
N LYS A 45 10.18 -10.34 14.80
CA LYS A 45 10.10 -10.26 16.26
C LYS A 45 8.67 -10.01 16.78
N ASP A 46 7.71 -9.70 15.91
CA ASP A 46 6.31 -9.42 16.28
C ASP A 46 5.39 -10.54 15.80
N ALA A 47 5.30 -11.61 16.61
CA ALA A 47 4.50 -12.79 16.31
C ALA A 47 3.00 -12.46 16.13
N ASP A 48 2.47 -11.51 16.90
CA ASP A 48 1.06 -11.14 16.83
C ASP A 48 0.73 -10.39 15.54
N THR A 49 1.61 -9.51 15.08
CA THR A 49 1.41 -8.82 13.79
C THR A 49 1.60 -9.80 12.62
N ARG A 50 2.52 -10.76 12.71
CA ARG A 50 2.62 -11.84 11.70
C ARG A 50 1.31 -12.63 11.61
N ARG A 51 0.81 -13.13 12.74
CA ARG A 51 -0.46 -13.86 12.78
C ARG A 51 -1.62 -13.05 12.24
N PHE A 52 -1.65 -11.75 12.54
CA PHE A 52 -2.65 -10.85 11.97
C PHE A 52 -2.58 -10.82 10.45
N PHE A 53 -1.39 -10.66 9.85
CA PHE A 53 -1.22 -10.70 8.40
C PHE A 53 -1.58 -12.04 7.79
N GLU A 54 -1.15 -13.16 8.39
CA GLU A 54 -1.48 -14.50 7.96
C GLU A 54 -3.01 -14.70 7.89
N CYS A 55 -3.72 -14.32 8.96
CA CYS A 55 -5.19 -14.41 9.00
C CYS A 55 -5.86 -13.55 7.92
N LYS A 56 -5.38 -12.33 7.70
CA LYS A 56 -5.97 -11.41 6.72
C LYS A 56 -5.72 -11.86 5.28
N ILE A 57 -4.52 -12.33 4.97
CA ILE A 57 -4.18 -12.89 3.66
C ILE A 57 -5.00 -14.17 3.39
N ALA A 58 -5.14 -15.05 4.39
CA ALA A 58 -5.98 -16.25 4.28
C ALA A 58 -7.46 -15.91 4.07
N ALA A 59 -7.93 -14.76 4.55
CA ALA A 59 -9.30 -14.26 4.34
C ALA A 59 -9.51 -13.57 2.97
N GLY A 60 -8.48 -13.44 2.14
CA GLY A 60 -8.58 -12.87 0.79
C GLY A 60 -8.00 -11.46 0.62
N ASP A 61 -7.41 -10.87 1.67
CA ASP A 61 -6.66 -9.63 1.53
C ASP A 61 -5.35 -9.87 0.76
N ALA A 62 -4.93 -8.88 -0.03
CA ALA A 62 -3.71 -9.00 -0.82
C ALA A 62 -2.46 -8.60 -0.02
N PHE A 63 -1.36 -9.32 -0.23
CA PHE A 63 -0.04 -8.91 0.24
C PHE A 63 0.73 -8.17 -0.85
N VAL A 64 1.33 -7.02 -0.50
CA VAL A 64 2.20 -6.20 -1.34
C VAL A 64 3.48 -5.91 -0.56
N LEU A 65 4.65 -6.22 -1.12
CA LEU A 65 5.92 -5.89 -0.48
C LEU A 65 6.15 -4.37 -0.48
N ASN A 66 6.38 -3.78 0.69
CA ASN A 66 6.49 -2.32 0.86
C ASN A 66 7.89 -1.86 1.29
N GLY A 67 8.88 -2.18 0.48
CA GLY A 67 10.26 -1.84 0.75
C GLY A 67 10.98 -2.83 1.65
N PHE A 68 12.18 -2.47 2.07
CA PHE A 68 13.02 -3.23 3.01
C PHE A 68 12.86 -2.70 4.44
N ASP A 69 13.10 -1.39 4.59
CA ASP A 69 12.82 -0.65 5.81
C ASP A 69 11.88 0.49 5.46
N GLN A 70 10.65 0.41 5.92
CA GLN A 70 9.65 1.45 5.69
C GLN A 70 10.03 2.73 6.47
N ALA A 71 11.24 3.25 6.19
CA ALA A 71 11.75 4.44 6.86
C ALA A 71 10.91 5.66 6.50
N VAL A 72 10.39 6.32 7.52
CA VAL A 72 9.55 7.52 7.38
C VAL A 72 10.37 8.80 7.61
N GLN A 73 11.64 8.68 7.95
CA GLN A 73 12.49 9.82 8.26
C GLN A 73 12.81 10.66 7.02
N GLY A 74 12.49 11.96 7.09
CA GLY A 74 12.84 12.96 6.10
C GLY A 74 11.99 12.91 4.81
N ARG A 75 12.42 13.69 3.82
CA ARG A 75 11.77 13.81 2.50
C ARG A 75 12.10 12.66 1.54
N ARG A 76 13.05 11.79 1.88
CA ARG A 76 13.55 10.70 1.01
C ARG A 76 12.80 9.42 1.32
N ALA A 77 12.01 8.98 0.35
CA ALA A 77 11.46 7.63 0.36
C ALA A 77 12.54 6.63 -0.07
N GLU A 78 12.58 5.46 0.55
CA GLU A 78 13.65 4.46 0.43
C GLU A 78 14.03 4.14 -1.05
N PHE A 79 13.05 3.96 -1.92
CA PHE A 79 13.26 3.56 -3.33
C PHE A 79 13.09 4.70 -4.33
N ALA A 80 13.05 5.96 -3.87
CA ALA A 80 12.76 7.09 -4.74
C ALA A 80 13.89 7.46 -5.71
N THR A 81 15.14 7.15 -5.34
CA THR A 81 16.34 7.58 -6.07
C THR A 81 17.43 6.50 -6.15
N LEU A 82 17.14 5.26 -5.77
CA LEU A 82 18.14 4.19 -5.75
C LEU A 82 18.60 3.84 -7.17
N PRO A 83 19.90 3.67 -7.38
CA PRO A 83 20.43 3.02 -8.58
C PRO A 83 20.09 1.52 -8.56
N ALA A 84 20.16 0.86 -9.71
CA ALA A 84 19.74 -0.53 -9.88
C ALA A 84 20.45 -1.51 -8.92
N HIS A 85 21.76 -1.39 -8.73
CA HIS A 85 22.52 -2.30 -7.87
C HIS A 85 22.10 -2.19 -6.40
N GLU A 86 21.87 -0.99 -5.88
CA GLU A 86 21.44 -0.78 -4.50
C GLU A 86 19.98 -1.22 -4.29
N ALA A 87 19.12 -0.93 -5.27
CA ALA A 87 17.73 -1.42 -5.26
C ALA A 87 17.69 -2.95 -5.23
N ARG A 88 18.53 -3.62 -6.04
CA ARG A 88 18.63 -5.09 -6.05
C ARG A 88 19.04 -5.64 -4.69
N LEU A 89 20.07 -5.09 -4.06
CA LEU A 89 20.52 -5.54 -2.75
C LEU A 89 19.42 -5.44 -1.68
N ARG A 90 18.74 -4.30 -1.62
CA ARG A 90 17.65 -4.08 -0.66
C ARG A 90 16.46 -4.99 -0.92
N LEU A 91 16.03 -5.11 -2.18
CA LEU A 91 14.92 -5.98 -2.55
C LEU A 91 15.22 -7.45 -2.30
N THR A 92 16.42 -7.93 -2.63
CA THR A 92 16.86 -9.30 -2.32
C THR A 92 16.79 -9.56 -0.81
N GLY A 93 17.28 -8.62 0.00
CA GLY A 93 17.20 -8.71 1.45
C GLY A 93 15.76 -8.73 1.98
N ALA A 94 14.88 -7.89 1.41
CA ALA A 94 13.48 -7.83 1.78
C ALA A 94 12.75 -9.13 1.44
N VAL A 95 12.89 -9.62 0.20
CA VAL A 95 12.29 -10.88 -0.27
C VAL A 95 12.74 -12.04 0.60
N ALA A 96 14.06 -12.22 0.80
CA ALA A 96 14.59 -13.32 1.61
C ALA A 96 14.08 -13.31 3.06
N GLN A 97 13.90 -12.12 3.66
CA GLN A 97 13.34 -12.02 5.02
C GLN A 97 11.85 -12.37 5.04
N MET A 98 11.07 -11.88 4.08
CA MET A 98 9.65 -12.19 4.00
C MET A 98 9.39 -13.66 3.72
N GLU A 99 10.14 -14.28 2.82
CA GLU A 99 10.04 -15.72 2.51
C GLU A 99 10.34 -16.61 3.72
N ARG A 100 11.35 -16.25 4.54
CA ARG A 100 11.63 -16.96 5.81
C ARG A 100 10.48 -16.89 6.81
N LEU A 101 9.60 -15.90 6.68
CA LEU A 101 8.40 -15.73 7.49
C LEU A 101 7.16 -16.34 6.83
N GLY A 102 7.30 -16.98 5.65
CA GLY A 102 6.20 -17.58 4.91
C GLY A 102 5.41 -16.61 4.03
N PHE A 103 5.90 -15.39 3.80
CA PHE A 103 5.24 -14.39 2.96
C PHE A 103 5.91 -14.27 1.60
N SER A 104 5.14 -14.41 0.52
CA SER A 104 5.60 -14.19 -0.85
C SER A 104 4.56 -13.42 -1.65
N THR A 105 5.01 -12.52 -2.53
CA THR A 105 4.14 -11.74 -3.41
C THR A 105 4.89 -11.29 -4.67
N PRO A 106 4.24 -11.29 -5.82
CA PRO A 106 4.80 -10.74 -7.06
C PRO A 106 4.56 -9.23 -7.20
N ILE A 107 4.09 -8.54 -6.15
CA ILE A 107 3.68 -7.13 -6.21
C ILE A 107 4.56 -6.29 -5.28
N PHE A 108 5.14 -5.23 -5.82
CA PHE A 108 5.96 -4.28 -5.09
C PHE A 108 5.34 -2.88 -5.04
N ALA A 109 5.32 -2.26 -3.88
CA ALA A 109 5.00 -0.85 -3.68
C ALA A 109 6.13 -0.18 -2.89
N PRO A 110 6.83 0.81 -3.45
CA PRO A 110 7.85 1.52 -2.68
C PRO A 110 7.20 2.38 -1.60
N PRO A 111 7.87 2.61 -0.46
CA PRO A 111 7.43 3.59 0.51
C PRO A 111 7.15 4.94 -0.14
N ARG A 112 6.02 5.57 0.24
CA ARG A 112 5.52 6.83 -0.36
C ARG A 112 5.25 6.75 -1.86
N TRP A 113 5.12 5.56 -2.43
CA TRP A 113 4.80 5.33 -3.85
C TRP A 113 5.82 5.94 -4.82
N ARG A 114 7.04 6.25 -4.35
CA ARG A 114 8.09 6.86 -5.16
C ARG A 114 9.09 5.80 -5.64
N LEU A 115 9.09 5.58 -6.93
CA LEU A 115 9.83 4.53 -7.62
C LEU A 115 10.89 5.15 -8.53
N SER A 116 12.17 4.78 -8.34
CA SER A 116 13.24 5.16 -9.25
C SER A 116 13.27 4.26 -10.49
N GLU A 117 13.84 4.73 -11.58
CA GLU A 117 14.07 3.93 -12.78
C GLU A 117 14.98 2.72 -12.49
N GLY A 118 16.01 2.92 -11.65
CA GLY A 118 16.89 1.83 -11.23
C GLY A 118 16.15 0.74 -10.45
N THR A 119 15.20 1.12 -9.59
CA THR A 119 14.35 0.15 -8.90
C THR A 119 13.43 -0.57 -9.89
N LEU A 120 12.77 0.18 -10.78
CA LEU A 120 11.85 -0.40 -11.76
C LEU A 120 12.55 -1.43 -12.65
N ALA A 121 13.79 -1.16 -13.05
CA ALA A 121 14.57 -2.04 -13.92
C ALA A 121 14.90 -3.42 -13.28
N VAL A 122 15.08 -3.48 -11.96
CA VAL A 122 15.50 -4.74 -11.29
C VAL A 122 14.34 -5.59 -10.79
N LEU A 123 13.14 -5.05 -10.69
CA LEU A 123 11.97 -5.76 -10.16
C LEU A 123 11.64 -7.06 -10.93
N PRO A 124 11.66 -7.10 -12.29
CA PRO A 124 11.39 -8.33 -13.03
C PRO A 124 12.41 -9.44 -12.74
N GLU A 125 13.68 -9.09 -12.53
CA GLU A 125 14.75 -10.05 -12.24
C GLU A 125 14.53 -10.77 -10.88
N LEU A 126 13.78 -10.14 -9.99
CA LEU A 126 13.44 -10.65 -8.65
C LEU A 126 12.03 -11.29 -8.60
N GLY A 127 11.42 -11.55 -9.76
CA GLY A 127 10.13 -12.23 -9.87
C GLY A 127 8.90 -11.35 -9.64
N PHE A 128 9.07 -10.02 -9.55
CA PHE A 128 7.91 -9.13 -9.47
C PHE A 128 7.25 -8.97 -10.83
N THR A 129 5.93 -9.03 -10.84
CA THR A 129 5.11 -8.84 -12.04
C THR A 129 4.42 -7.48 -12.06
N ARG A 130 4.30 -6.84 -10.91
CA ARG A 130 3.66 -5.51 -10.75
C ARG A 130 4.48 -4.62 -9.84
N ALA A 131 4.57 -3.34 -10.24
CA ALA A 131 5.13 -2.28 -9.41
C ALA A 131 4.15 -1.12 -9.29
N LEU A 132 3.94 -0.63 -8.08
CA LEU A 132 2.99 0.42 -7.80
C LEU A 132 3.71 1.75 -7.62
N SER A 133 3.21 2.80 -8.24
CA SER A 133 3.77 4.15 -8.11
C SER A 133 2.68 5.19 -7.85
N THR A 134 3.08 6.44 -7.65
CA THR A 134 2.13 7.56 -7.54
C THR A 134 1.29 7.73 -8.80
N LYS A 135 1.83 7.36 -9.97
CA LYS A 135 1.19 7.54 -11.29
C LYS A 135 0.23 6.41 -11.63
N GLY A 136 0.54 5.19 -11.21
CA GLY A 136 -0.24 4.02 -11.61
C GLY A 136 0.34 2.69 -11.19
N ILE A 137 -0.10 1.66 -11.89
CA ILE A 137 0.31 0.27 -11.73
C ILE A 137 1.13 -0.12 -12.97
N HIS A 138 2.41 -0.38 -12.76
CA HIS A 138 3.30 -0.89 -13.80
C HIS A 138 3.12 -2.40 -13.91
N ILE A 139 2.71 -2.87 -15.07
CA ILE A 139 2.66 -4.30 -15.42
C ILE A 139 4.01 -4.64 -16.06
N LEU A 140 4.87 -5.32 -15.31
CA LEU A 140 6.28 -5.44 -15.64
C LEU A 140 6.55 -6.39 -16.82
N ASN A 141 5.77 -7.46 -16.96
CA ASN A 141 5.90 -8.44 -18.04
C ASN A 141 5.51 -7.88 -19.41
N THR A 142 4.63 -6.89 -19.47
CA THR A 142 4.20 -6.24 -20.72
C THR A 142 4.76 -4.84 -20.89
N ASN A 143 5.51 -4.35 -19.88
CA ASN A 143 6.02 -2.98 -19.81
C ASN A 143 4.92 -1.91 -20.02
N THR A 144 3.72 -2.15 -19.49
CA THR A 144 2.60 -1.24 -19.60
C THR A 144 2.31 -0.53 -18.28
N LEU A 145 1.76 0.68 -18.36
CA LEU A 145 1.35 1.46 -17.19
C LEU A 145 -0.16 1.67 -17.22
N VAL A 146 -0.85 1.05 -16.27
CA VAL A 146 -2.25 1.37 -15.97
C VAL A 146 -2.29 2.70 -15.23
N GLN A 147 -2.77 3.74 -15.89
CA GLN A 147 -2.88 5.09 -15.33
C GLN A 147 -3.92 5.12 -14.21
N ALA A 148 -3.45 5.18 -12.98
CA ALA A 148 -4.29 5.20 -11.79
C ALA A 148 -3.55 5.91 -10.66
N ARG A 149 -3.78 7.22 -10.52
CA ARG A 149 -3.14 8.02 -9.47
C ARG A 149 -3.49 7.48 -8.09
N ASN A 150 -2.47 7.29 -7.24
CA ASN A 150 -2.70 6.96 -5.85
C ASN A 150 -3.15 8.18 -5.05
N LEU A 151 -4.24 8.05 -4.31
CA LEU A 151 -4.80 9.06 -3.42
C LEU A 151 -4.47 8.67 -1.98
N SER A 152 -3.36 9.21 -1.46
CA SER A 152 -2.86 8.91 -0.10
C SER A 152 -3.50 9.80 0.94
N VAL A 153 -3.87 9.20 2.07
CA VAL A 153 -4.37 9.88 3.25
C VAL A 153 -3.26 9.95 4.31
N GLY A 154 -2.83 11.17 4.62
CA GLY A 154 -2.00 11.44 5.80
C GLY A 154 -0.49 11.27 5.62
N GLU A 155 0.03 10.90 4.46
CA GLU A 155 1.47 10.86 4.23
C GLU A 155 1.98 12.21 3.67
N GLY A 156 2.56 13.04 4.55
CA GLY A 156 3.42 14.16 4.15
C GLY A 156 2.78 15.53 3.97
N TYR A 157 1.47 15.65 3.96
CA TYR A 157 0.77 16.93 4.01
C TYR A 157 -0.32 16.85 5.06
N GLY A 158 -0.24 17.72 6.07
CA GLY A 158 -1.24 17.79 7.13
C GLY A 158 -2.66 17.75 6.55
N ALA A 159 -3.55 16.99 7.21
CA ALA A 159 -4.94 16.84 6.82
C ALA A 159 -5.64 18.19 6.83
N SER A 160 -5.51 18.97 5.75
CA SER A 160 -6.22 20.23 5.59
C SER A 160 -7.66 19.92 5.14
N ARG A 161 -8.61 20.82 5.51
CA ARG A 161 -10.01 20.75 5.02
C ARG A 161 -10.10 20.62 3.50
N TRP A 162 -9.15 21.21 2.79
CA TRP A 162 -9.01 21.16 1.31
C TRP A 162 -8.74 19.76 0.78
N TRP A 163 -8.01 18.97 1.54
CA TRP A 163 -7.59 17.65 1.11
C TRP A 163 -8.77 16.69 0.97
N ARG A 164 -9.75 16.72 1.90
CA ARG A 164 -10.97 15.90 1.82
C ARG A 164 -11.77 16.17 0.56
N SER A 165 -12.10 17.44 0.33
CA SER A 165 -12.86 17.82 -0.85
C SER A 165 -12.15 17.46 -2.15
N THR A 166 -10.81 17.52 -2.17
CA THR A 166 -9.99 17.15 -3.32
C THR A 166 -10.01 15.64 -3.56
N ILE A 167 -9.93 14.81 -2.51
CA ILE A 167 -10.02 13.34 -2.67
C ILE A 167 -11.41 12.92 -3.13
N THR A 168 -12.46 13.38 -2.47
CA THR A 168 -13.83 13.04 -2.86
C THR A 168 -14.09 13.42 -4.31
N ARG A 169 -13.74 14.63 -4.73
CA ARG A 169 -13.86 15.06 -6.15
C ARG A 169 -13.02 14.21 -7.10
N SER A 170 -11.83 13.77 -6.68
CA SER A 170 -10.98 12.90 -7.49
C SER A 170 -11.58 11.51 -7.64
N VAL A 171 -12.14 10.96 -6.57
CA VAL A 171 -12.88 9.69 -6.57
C VAL A 171 -14.08 9.77 -7.49
N GLU A 172 -14.94 10.78 -7.33
CA GLU A 172 -16.12 11.00 -8.17
C GLU A 172 -15.76 11.13 -9.67
N ARG A 173 -14.74 11.94 -9.97
CA ARG A 173 -14.29 12.13 -11.35
C ARG A 173 -13.75 10.83 -11.96
N THR A 174 -13.02 10.05 -11.18
CA THR A 174 -12.44 8.79 -11.65
C THR A 174 -13.51 7.73 -11.83
N ALA A 175 -14.44 7.60 -10.87
CA ALA A 175 -15.58 6.68 -10.94
C ALA A 175 -16.45 6.95 -12.20
N ARG A 176 -16.83 8.20 -12.41
CA ARG A 176 -17.66 8.60 -13.58
C ARG A 176 -16.99 8.33 -14.93
N ARG A 177 -15.66 8.21 -14.97
CA ARG A 177 -14.90 7.87 -16.18
C ARG A 177 -14.62 6.37 -16.31
N GLY A 178 -15.12 5.54 -15.39
CA GLY A 178 -14.82 4.11 -15.35
C GLY A 178 -13.34 3.80 -15.06
N GLY A 179 -12.62 4.74 -14.43
CA GLY A 179 -11.20 4.58 -14.13
C GLY A 179 -10.91 3.84 -12.81
N VAL A 180 -9.66 3.45 -12.64
CA VAL A 180 -9.21 2.76 -11.42
C VAL A 180 -8.98 3.75 -10.28
N ILE A 181 -9.70 3.57 -9.17
CA ILE A 181 -9.57 4.35 -7.95
C ILE A 181 -8.62 3.62 -7.00
N ARG A 182 -7.55 4.30 -6.58
CA ARG A 182 -6.58 3.81 -5.61
C ARG A 182 -6.55 4.72 -4.40
N LEU A 183 -6.98 4.20 -3.26
CA LEU A 183 -6.94 4.87 -1.95
C LEU A 183 -5.90 4.20 -1.08
N SER A 184 -5.03 4.97 -0.45
CA SER A 184 -4.03 4.44 0.48
C SER A 184 -4.02 5.21 1.79
N VAL A 185 -3.81 4.50 2.88
CA VAL A 185 -3.70 5.08 4.22
C VAL A 185 -2.59 4.38 5.01
N SER A 186 -1.83 5.16 5.79
CA SER A 186 -0.94 4.59 6.79
C SER A 186 -1.75 4.26 8.05
N ALA A 187 -1.54 3.07 8.63
CA ALA A 187 -2.18 2.66 9.88
C ALA A 187 -1.87 3.64 11.04
N ARG A 188 -0.75 4.36 10.97
CA ARG A 188 -0.42 5.46 11.91
C ARG A 188 -1.47 6.58 11.90
N ASN A 189 -2.12 6.81 10.75
CA ASN A 189 -3.18 7.80 10.63
C ASN A 189 -4.54 7.27 11.04
N LEU A 190 -4.74 5.95 11.04
CA LEU A 190 -5.98 5.33 11.50
C LEU A 190 -6.18 5.42 13.03
N VAL A 191 -5.12 5.70 13.79
CA VAL A 191 -5.22 6.06 15.21
C VAL A 191 -6.09 7.30 15.41
N LYS A 192 -6.14 8.19 14.41
CA LYS A 192 -6.97 9.38 14.42
C LYS A 192 -8.31 9.08 13.75
N THR A 193 -9.36 9.06 14.55
CA THR A 193 -10.74 8.75 14.11
C THR A 193 -11.20 9.57 12.90
N LYS A 194 -10.68 10.79 12.75
CA LYS A 194 -11.03 11.69 11.66
C LYS A 194 -10.50 11.18 10.31
N GLU A 195 -9.22 10.80 10.26
CA GLU A 195 -8.58 10.30 9.05
C GLU A 195 -9.20 8.96 8.61
N ALA A 196 -9.49 8.06 9.54
CA ALA A 196 -10.20 6.82 9.26
C ALA A 196 -11.57 7.07 8.61
N LYS A 197 -12.37 7.99 9.20
CA LYS A 197 -13.68 8.39 8.63
C LYS A 197 -13.57 9.03 7.26
N ASP A 198 -12.50 9.78 6.98
CA ASP A 198 -12.30 10.42 5.68
C ASP A 198 -12.01 9.40 4.58
N VAL A 199 -11.23 8.37 4.89
CA VAL A 199 -10.97 7.27 3.95
C VAL A 199 -12.24 6.45 3.74
N ALA A 200 -12.94 6.08 4.81
CA ALA A 200 -14.19 5.34 4.74
C ALA A 200 -15.23 6.09 3.88
N ALA A 201 -15.39 7.41 4.09
CA ALA A 201 -16.29 8.22 3.27
C ALA A 201 -15.89 8.23 1.77
N ALA A 202 -14.59 8.30 1.46
CA ALA A 202 -14.13 8.23 0.07
C ALA A 202 -14.41 6.85 -0.57
N VAL A 203 -14.30 5.77 0.20
CA VAL A 203 -14.66 4.41 -0.24
C VAL A 203 -16.18 4.32 -0.48
N ALA A 204 -17.00 4.82 0.48
CA ALA A 204 -18.46 4.83 0.33
C ALA A 204 -18.91 5.55 -0.95
N VAL A 205 -18.37 6.75 -1.21
CA VAL A 205 -18.63 7.49 -2.46
C VAL A 205 -18.26 6.69 -3.71
N ALA A 206 -17.12 5.97 -3.68
CA ALA A 206 -16.73 5.15 -4.81
C ALA A 206 -17.74 4.00 -5.07
N LEU A 207 -18.20 3.34 -3.99
CA LEU A 207 -19.18 2.26 -4.07
C LEU A 207 -20.55 2.77 -4.56
N GLU A 208 -21.04 3.89 -4.04
CA GLU A 208 -22.28 4.55 -4.48
C GLU A 208 -22.26 4.89 -5.98
N LEU A 209 -21.09 5.20 -6.52
CA LEU A 209 -20.88 5.46 -7.93
C LEU A 209 -20.61 4.19 -8.76
N GLY A 210 -20.80 3.01 -8.18
CA GLY A 210 -20.72 1.73 -8.88
C GLY A 210 -19.30 1.17 -9.05
N ALA A 211 -18.31 1.68 -8.30
CA ALA A 211 -16.98 1.10 -8.33
C ALA A 211 -16.99 -0.32 -7.74
N LYS A 212 -16.38 -1.26 -8.47
CA LYS A 212 -16.23 -2.64 -7.99
C LYS A 212 -14.99 -2.75 -7.11
N PRO A 213 -15.11 -3.27 -5.86
CA PRO A 213 -13.97 -3.56 -5.01
C PRO A 213 -13.02 -4.54 -5.67
N SER A 214 -11.72 -4.32 -5.48
CA SER A 214 -10.65 -5.15 -6.06
C SER A 214 -9.35 -4.92 -5.31
N THR A 215 -8.41 -5.86 -5.43
CA THR A 215 -7.04 -5.74 -4.92
C THR A 215 -6.03 -5.55 -6.05
N TYR A 216 -4.76 -5.32 -5.72
CA TYR A 216 -3.70 -5.24 -6.72
C TYR A 216 -3.33 -6.58 -7.36
N VAL A 217 -3.86 -7.70 -6.86
CA VAL A 217 -3.65 -9.03 -7.44
C VAL A 217 -4.47 -9.22 -8.73
N GLU A 218 -5.59 -8.52 -8.84
CA GLU A 218 -6.59 -8.71 -9.90
C GLU A 218 -6.38 -7.84 -11.15
N VAL A 219 -5.33 -7.01 -11.14
CA VAL A 219 -5.02 -6.06 -12.24
C VAL A 219 -3.92 -6.58 -13.15
#